data_3e8f6e0cf69b56775e34868129279c55
#
_entry.id   3e8f6e0cf69b56775e34868129279c55
#
_cell.length_a   1.000
_cell.length_b   1.000
_cell.length_c   1.000
_cell.angle_alpha   90.00
_cell.angle_beta   90.00
_cell.angle_gamma   90.00
#
_symmetry.space_group_name_H-M   'P 1'
#
loop_
_entity.id
_entity.type
_entity.pdbx_description
1 polymer ?
#
loop_
_entity_poly.entity_id
_entity_poly.type
_entity_poly.pdbx_seq_one_letter_code
_entity_poly.pdbx_strand_id
1 'polypeptide(L)'
;MHETPEDIAALQDLLDRSYASAGEHLLRIHTPERRLPAAQLAERLDGMCLLSLATVTADGRPIAGPVDGIFFRGAFHFGSSPDSVRFKHIRARPQVSATHLPGEELGVTVHGRALAVDVSSGEFRQTLLEVYVPRYGPEWEKFLDSGPVYARIDAERMFTFHMQ
;
A
#
# COMPACT_ATOMS: atom_id res chain seq x y z
N MET A 1 -6.83 5.55 -11.89
CA MET A 1 -7.66 5.06 -10.76
C MET A 1 -8.27 3.72 -11.13
N HIS A 2 -8.12 2.71 -10.29
CA HIS A 2 -8.48 1.30 -10.58
C HIS A 2 -9.63 0.79 -9.68
N GLU A 3 -10.16 1.65 -8.81
CA GLU A 3 -11.18 1.34 -7.83
C GLU A 3 -12.58 1.36 -8.45
N THR A 4 -13.38 0.36 -8.08
CA THR A 4 -14.83 0.36 -8.33
C THR A 4 -15.55 1.18 -7.26
N PRO A 5 -16.85 1.53 -7.46
CA PRO A 5 -17.64 2.15 -6.41
C PRO A 5 -17.66 1.36 -5.10
N GLU A 6 -17.68 0.04 -5.19
CA GLU A 6 -17.63 -0.87 -4.03
C GLU A 6 -16.28 -0.80 -3.30
N ASP A 7 -15.17 -0.72 -4.04
CA ASP A 7 -13.83 -0.54 -3.47
C ASP A 7 -13.74 0.80 -2.73
N ILE A 8 -14.27 1.87 -3.31
CA ILE A 8 -14.31 3.21 -2.68
C ILE A 8 -15.15 3.19 -1.40
N ALA A 9 -16.32 2.52 -1.42
CA ALA A 9 -17.15 2.40 -0.23
C ALA A 9 -16.42 1.62 0.89
N ALA A 10 -15.80 0.49 0.56
CA ALA A 10 -15.03 -0.31 1.52
C ALA A 10 -13.82 0.46 2.06
N LEU A 11 -13.14 1.24 1.23
CA LEU A 11 -12.04 2.10 1.65
C LEU A 11 -12.52 3.21 2.59
N GLN A 12 -13.67 3.83 2.32
CA GLN A 12 -14.26 4.83 3.22
C GLN A 12 -14.61 4.23 4.58
N ASP A 13 -15.23 3.04 4.61
CA ASP A 13 -15.52 2.31 5.85
C ASP A 13 -14.26 2.00 6.65
N LEU A 14 -13.15 1.63 5.97
CA LEU A 14 -11.85 1.42 6.61
C LEU A 14 -11.33 2.70 7.27
N LEU A 15 -11.36 3.82 6.56
CA LEU A 15 -10.93 5.11 7.08
C LEU A 15 -11.77 5.52 8.29
N ASP A 16 -13.09 5.44 8.18
CA ASP A 16 -14.01 5.85 9.23
C ASP A 16 -13.81 5.05 10.52
N ARG A 17 -13.75 3.70 10.44
CA ARG A 17 -13.49 2.86 11.61
C ARG A 17 -12.08 3.05 12.18
N SER A 18 -11.10 3.39 11.34
CA SER A 18 -9.75 3.67 11.81
C SER A 18 -9.71 4.93 12.66
N TYR A 19 -10.37 6.00 12.23
CA TYR A 19 -10.48 7.23 13.02
C TYR A 19 -11.38 7.07 14.24
N ALA A 20 -12.45 6.28 14.14
CA ALA A 20 -13.33 6.03 15.28
C ALA A 20 -12.61 5.34 16.46
N SER A 21 -11.57 4.57 16.18
CA SER A 21 -10.75 3.86 17.17
C SER A 21 -9.40 4.52 17.46
N ALA A 22 -9.14 5.70 16.89
CA ALA A 22 -7.86 6.39 17.04
C ALA A 22 -7.77 7.10 18.41
N GLY A 23 -6.51 7.22 18.90
CA GLY A 23 -6.24 7.95 20.12
C GLY A 23 -6.35 9.48 19.92
N GLU A 24 -6.64 10.18 21.02
CA GLU A 24 -6.85 11.66 21.02
C GLU A 24 -5.70 12.44 20.40
N HIS A 25 -4.46 12.00 20.61
CA HIS A 25 -3.30 12.67 20.04
C HIS A 25 -3.32 12.66 18.52
N LEU A 26 -3.61 11.50 17.91
CA LEU A 26 -3.72 11.38 16.46
C LEU A 26 -4.86 12.24 15.93
N LEU A 27 -6.02 12.23 16.59
CA LEU A 27 -7.19 13.01 16.17
C LEU A 27 -6.96 14.54 16.23
N ARG A 28 -6.09 15.02 17.14
CA ARG A 28 -5.69 16.45 17.17
C ARG A 28 -4.83 16.86 15.99
N ILE A 29 -4.05 15.93 15.43
CA ILE A 29 -3.19 16.19 14.26
C ILE A 29 -3.97 15.97 12.97
N HIS A 30 -4.69 14.88 12.88
CA HIS A 30 -5.53 14.49 11.76
C HIS A 30 -6.95 15.02 11.96
N THR A 31 -7.10 16.36 11.95
CA THR A 31 -8.42 16.99 12.02
C THR A 31 -9.27 16.61 10.79
N PRO A 32 -10.62 16.74 10.85
CA PRO A 32 -11.46 16.38 9.71
C PRO A 32 -11.03 17.02 8.39
N GLU A 33 -10.56 18.27 8.42
CA GLU A 33 -10.12 19.02 7.24
C GLU A 33 -8.81 18.47 6.64
N ARG A 34 -8.03 17.73 7.44
CA ARG A 34 -6.77 17.10 7.02
C ARG A 34 -6.90 15.64 6.61
N ARG A 35 -8.12 15.10 6.62
CA ARG A 35 -8.40 13.73 6.20
C ARG A 35 -8.86 13.73 4.75
N LEU A 36 -8.37 12.78 3.96
CA LEU A 36 -8.86 12.58 2.61
C LEU A 36 -10.03 11.60 2.61
N PRO A 37 -11.15 11.92 1.96
CA PRO A 37 -12.16 10.94 1.62
C PRO A 37 -11.60 9.88 0.67
N ALA A 38 -12.16 8.67 0.69
CA ALA A 38 -11.66 7.53 -0.07
C ALA A 38 -11.49 7.82 -1.57
N ALA A 39 -12.45 8.49 -2.20
CA ALA A 39 -12.38 8.83 -3.62
C ALA A 39 -11.18 9.75 -3.94
N GLN A 40 -10.99 10.80 -3.14
CA GLN A 40 -9.85 11.70 -3.31
C GLN A 40 -8.51 11.02 -3.01
N LEU A 41 -8.51 10.11 -2.03
CA LEU A 41 -7.32 9.31 -1.72
C LEU A 41 -6.93 8.45 -2.91
N ALA A 42 -7.87 7.71 -3.50
CA ALA A 42 -7.62 6.86 -4.66
C ALA A 42 -7.09 7.66 -5.87
N GLU A 43 -7.65 8.85 -6.13
CA GLU A 43 -7.15 9.75 -7.17
C GLU A 43 -5.70 10.20 -6.94
N ARG A 44 -5.33 10.47 -5.68
CA ARG A 44 -3.97 10.91 -5.32
C ARG A 44 -2.94 9.79 -5.33
N LEU A 45 -3.36 8.55 -5.23
CA LEU A 45 -2.50 7.36 -5.21
C LEU A 45 -2.40 6.68 -6.58
N ASP A 46 -2.66 7.40 -7.66
CA ASP A 46 -2.53 6.88 -9.01
C ASP A 46 -1.06 6.64 -9.39
N GLY A 47 -0.78 5.54 -10.08
CA GLY A 47 0.55 5.17 -10.50
C GLY A 47 1.43 4.57 -9.38
N MET A 48 2.74 4.79 -9.47
CA MET A 48 3.70 4.23 -8.51
C MET A 48 3.75 5.06 -7.22
N CYS A 49 3.50 4.42 -6.11
CA CYS A 49 3.61 4.97 -4.77
C CYS A 49 4.85 4.41 -4.06
N LEU A 50 5.83 5.24 -3.74
CA LEU A 50 6.95 4.79 -2.91
C LEU A 50 6.46 4.58 -1.47
N LEU A 51 6.73 3.41 -0.93
CA LEU A 51 6.36 3.03 0.44
C LEU A 51 7.61 2.87 1.30
N SER A 52 7.56 3.38 2.52
CA SER A 52 8.38 2.89 3.60
C SER A 52 7.64 1.72 4.25
N LEU A 53 8.11 0.50 3.99
CA LEU A 53 7.46 -0.73 4.45
C LEU A 53 8.23 -1.32 5.63
N ALA A 54 7.53 -1.57 6.72
CA ALA A 54 8.07 -2.25 7.90
C ALA A 54 7.57 -3.69 7.99
N THR A 55 8.51 -4.60 8.22
CA THR A 55 8.29 -6.01 8.55
C THR A 55 8.91 -6.33 9.92
N VAL A 56 8.66 -7.51 10.47
CA VAL A 56 9.06 -7.85 11.84
C VAL A 56 9.96 -9.08 11.85
N THR A 57 11.09 -8.98 12.55
CA THR A 57 12.01 -10.09 12.81
C THR A 57 11.42 -11.10 13.82
N ALA A 58 12.04 -12.27 13.94
CA ALA A 58 11.61 -13.30 14.90
C ALA A 58 11.64 -12.84 16.36
N ASP A 59 12.55 -11.94 16.70
CA ASP A 59 12.69 -11.34 18.03
C ASP A 59 11.92 -10.02 18.20
N GLY A 60 11.01 -9.70 17.26
CA GLY A 60 10.08 -8.59 17.39
C GLY A 60 10.62 -7.22 16.96
N ARG A 61 11.80 -7.15 16.33
CA ARG A 61 12.34 -5.88 15.84
C ARG A 61 11.69 -5.47 14.53
N PRO A 62 11.23 -4.22 14.39
CA PRO A 62 10.76 -3.69 13.11
C PRO A 62 11.95 -3.42 12.19
N ILE A 63 11.81 -3.81 10.91
CA ILE A 63 12.78 -3.52 9.87
C ILE A 63 12.04 -2.76 8.77
N ALA A 64 12.36 -1.49 8.60
CA ALA A 64 11.76 -0.64 7.59
C ALA A 64 12.71 -0.44 6.39
N GLY A 65 12.12 -0.38 5.20
CA GLY A 65 12.87 -0.09 3.98
C GLY A 65 11.95 0.35 2.84
N PRO A 66 12.50 1.03 1.84
CA PRO A 66 11.73 1.49 0.69
C PRO A 66 11.29 0.32 -0.19
N VAL A 67 10.13 0.45 -0.79
CA VAL A 67 9.63 -0.44 -1.84
C VAL A 67 8.69 0.33 -2.75
N ASP A 68 8.68 -0.04 -4.03
CA ASP A 68 7.69 0.44 -4.96
C ASP A 68 6.34 -0.19 -4.64
N GLY A 69 5.31 0.63 -4.59
CA GLY A 69 3.95 0.19 -4.37
C GLY A 69 3.00 0.69 -5.46
N ILE A 70 1.89 0.02 -5.56
CA ILE A 70 0.73 0.41 -6.37
C ILE A 70 -0.50 0.40 -5.47
N PHE A 71 -1.31 1.45 -5.55
CA PHE A 71 -2.63 1.44 -4.93
C PHE A 71 -3.63 0.87 -5.95
N PHE A 72 -4.26 -0.23 -5.60
CA PHE A 72 -5.14 -0.96 -6.51
C PHE A 72 -6.27 -1.60 -5.71
N ARG A 73 -7.51 -1.40 -6.15
CA ARG A 73 -8.71 -1.93 -5.47
C ARG A 73 -8.75 -1.60 -3.97
N GLY A 74 -8.42 -0.33 -3.64
CA GLY A 74 -8.48 0.18 -2.27
C GLY A 74 -7.35 -0.29 -1.34
N ALA A 75 -6.28 -0.90 -1.85
CA ALA A 75 -5.17 -1.39 -1.03
C ALA A 75 -3.81 -1.16 -1.67
N PHE A 76 -2.78 -0.97 -0.87
CA PHE A 76 -1.41 -0.98 -1.35
C PHE A 76 -0.95 -2.39 -1.68
N HIS A 77 -0.30 -2.51 -2.83
CA HIS A 77 0.36 -3.71 -3.30
C HIS A 77 1.85 -3.42 -3.49
N PHE A 78 2.70 -4.38 -3.22
CA PHE A 78 4.14 -4.26 -3.40
C PHE A 78 4.75 -5.60 -3.80
N GLY A 79 5.90 -5.55 -4.43
CA GLY A 79 6.60 -6.75 -4.89
C GLY A 79 8.07 -6.75 -4.51
N SER A 80 8.69 -7.92 -4.53
CA SER A 80 10.11 -8.10 -4.36
C SER A 80 10.54 -9.50 -4.83
N SER A 81 11.85 -9.76 -4.75
CA SER A 81 12.39 -11.10 -4.96
C SER A 81 11.87 -12.09 -3.91
N PRO A 82 11.57 -13.35 -4.29
CA PRO A 82 11.08 -14.37 -3.35
C PRO A 82 12.00 -14.65 -2.17
N ASP A 83 13.30 -14.47 -2.34
CA ASP A 83 14.34 -14.69 -1.33
C ASP A 83 14.68 -13.44 -0.52
N SER A 84 14.01 -12.30 -0.77
CA SER A 84 14.23 -11.08 -0.02
C SER A 84 13.94 -11.27 1.48
N VAL A 85 14.71 -10.57 2.32
CA VAL A 85 14.51 -10.57 3.79
C VAL A 85 13.07 -10.16 4.13
N ARG A 86 12.53 -9.20 3.41
CA ARG A 86 11.15 -8.72 3.54
C ARG A 86 10.13 -9.85 3.41
N PHE A 87 10.20 -10.64 2.35
CA PHE A 87 9.27 -11.75 2.15
C PHE A 87 9.55 -12.95 3.05
N LYS A 88 10.79 -13.16 3.50
CA LYS A 88 11.08 -14.13 4.57
C LYS A 88 10.36 -13.75 5.87
N HIS A 89 10.39 -12.46 6.24
CA HIS A 89 9.63 -11.97 7.40
C HIS A 89 8.14 -12.17 7.23
N ILE A 90 7.59 -11.75 6.08
CA ILE A 90 6.14 -11.80 5.79
C ILE A 90 5.60 -13.22 5.83
N ARG A 91 6.32 -14.20 5.27
CA ARG A 91 5.89 -15.61 5.34
C ARG A 91 5.78 -16.15 6.76
N ALA A 92 6.64 -15.70 7.66
CA ALA A 92 6.64 -16.13 9.05
C ALA A 92 5.71 -15.29 9.94
N ARG A 93 5.62 -13.99 9.64
CA ARG A 93 4.87 -12.97 10.41
C ARG A 93 4.30 -11.97 9.41
N PRO A 94 3.04 -12.14 8.98
CA PRO A 94 2.46 -11.37 7.90
C PRO A 94 2.10 -9.93 8.28
N GLN A 95 2.20 -9.54 9.55
CA GLN A 95 1.94 -8.18 10.01
C GLN A 95 2.95 -7.21 9.41
N VAL A 96 2.43 -6.15 8.81
CA VAL A 96 3.21 -5.10 8.16
C VAL A 96 2.62 -3.73 8.48
N SER A 97 3.47 -2.73 8.37
CA SER A 97 3.04 -1.33 8.31
C SER A 97 3.71 -0.66 7.12
N ALA A 98 3.01 0.22 6.46
CA ALA A 98 3.58 0.99 5.38
C ALA A 98 3.13 2.45 5.44
N THR A 99 4.01 3.34 5.00
CA THR A 99 3.69 4.76 4.83
C THR A 99 4.12 5.21 3.45
N HIS A 100 3.19 5.86 2.75
CA HIS A 100 3.45 6.67 1.55
C HIS A 100 3.55 8.14 1.98
N LEU A 101 4.71 8.74 1.77
CA LEU A 101 5.00 10.12 2.17
C LEU A 101 5.80 10.80 1.05
N PRO A 102 5.12 11.27 -0.04
CA PRO A 102 5.81 11.91 -1.15
C PRO A 102 6.36 13.30 -0.79
N GLY A 103 5.80 13.95 0.21
CA GLY A 103 6.19 15.25 0.74
C GLY A 103 5.44 15.52 2.04
N GLU A 104 5.55 16.75 2.56
CA GLU A 104 4.84 17.15 3.79
C GLU A 104 3.32 17.30 3.58
N GLU A 105 2.91 17.51 2.33
CA GLU A 105 1.51 17.79 1.96
C GLU A 105 0.62 16.53 1.92
N LEU A 106 1.20 15.35 1.90
CA LEU A 106 0.45 14.08 1.85
C LEU A 106 1.15 12.99 2.65
N GLY A 107 0.41 12.39 3.56
CA GLY A 107 0.82 11.18 4.27
C GLY A 107 -0.30 10.14 4.26
N VAL A 108 0.01 8.91 3.93
CA VAL A 108 -0.91 7.78 3.99
C VAL A 108 -0.23 6.64 4.73
N THR A 109 -0.77 6.27 5.88
CA THR A 109 -0.22 5.20 6.71
C THR A 109 -1.22 4.05 6.82
N VAL A 110 -0.74 2.84 6.62
CA VAL A 110 -1.53 1.61 6.71
C VAL A 110 -0.88 0.60 7.65
N HIS A 111 -1.68 -0.06 8.44
CA HIS A 111 -1.29 -1.19 9.29
C HIS A 111 -2.20 -2.37 8.95
N GLY A 112 -1.62 -3.54 8.77
CA GLY A 112 -2.38 -4.73 8.41
C GLY A 112 -1.51 -5.95 8.17
N ARG A 113 -1.97 -6.82 7.29
CA ARG A 113 -1.32 -8.09 6.95
C ARG A 113 -1.00 -8.14 5.47
N ALA A 114 0.20 -8.60 5.13
CA ALA A 114 0.57 -8.85 3.74
C ALA A 114 0.03 -10.22 3.29
N LEU A 115 -0.79 -10.22 2.25
CA LEU A 115 -1.36 -11.40 1.62
C LEU A 115 -0.79 -11.56 0.21
N ALA A 116 -0.36 -12.78 -0.13
CA ALA A 116 0.19 -13.07 -1.44
C ALA A 116 -0.85 -12.80 -2.56
N VAL A 117 -0.38 -12.24 -3.67
CA VAL A 117 -1.19 -11.94 -4.86
C VAL A 117 -0.55 -12.60 -6.08
N ASP A 118 -1.37 -13.25 -6.89
CA ASP A 118 -0.95 -13.78 -8.18
C ASP A 118 -0.81 -12.65 -9.20
N VAL A 119 0.32 -12.63 -9.89
CA VAL A 119 0.63 -11.66 -10.97
C VAL A 119 0.87 -12.34 -12.31
N SER A 120 0.56 -13.62 -12.43
CA SER A 120 0.67 -14.37 -13.69
C SER A 120 -0.35 -13.93 -14.73
N SER A 121 -1.50 -13.41 -14.29
CA SER A 121 -2.60 -12.95 -15.13
C SER A 121 -3.50 -11.96 -14.38
N GLY A 122 -4.52 -11.44 -15.05
CA GLY A 122 -5.59 -10.63 -14.44
C GLY A 122 -5.31 -9.12 -14.44
N GLU A 123 -6.24 -8.39 -13.84
CA GLU A 123 -6.25 -6.92 -13.86
C GLU A 123 -5.05 -6.30 -13.15
N PHE A 124 -4.62 -6.89 -12.04
CA PHE A 124 -3.47 -6.35 -11.31
C PHE A 124 -2.18 -6.47 -12.11
N ARG A 125 -1.96 -7.61 -12.84
CA ARG A 125 -0.86 -7.72 -13.78
C ARG A 125 -0.91 -6.63 -14.84
N GLN A 126 -2.09 -6.38 -15.42
CA GLN A 126 -2.27 -5.34 -16.43
C GLN A 126 -1.92 -3.97 -15.86
N THR A 127 -2.39 -3.65 -14.67
CA THR A 127 -2.05 -2.40 -13.98
C THR A 127 -0.54 -2.25 -13.75
N LEU A 128 0.15 -3.31 -13.35
CA LEU A 128 1.60 -3.30 -13.21
C LEU A 128 2.29 -2.96 -14.55
N LEU A 129 1.86 -3.57 -15.65
CA LEU A 129 2.42 -3.29 -16.98
C LEU A 129 2.16 -1.84 -17.41
N GLU A 130 0.95 -1.32 -17.19
CA GLU A 130 0.57 0.06 -17.51
C GLU A 130 1.41 1.10 -16.76
N VAL A 131 1.76 0.83 -15.51
CA VAL A 131 2.57 1.74 -14.67
C VAL A 131 4.06 1.62 -14.96
N TYR A 132 4.57 0.39 -15.07
CA TYR A 132 6.02 0.17 -15.07
C TYR A 132 6.65 0.09 -16.46
N VAL A 133 5.94 -0.39 -17.49
CA VAL A 133 6.50 -0.45 -18.85
C VAL A 133 6.84 0.94 -19.42
N PRO A 134 5.98 1.98 -19.27
CA PRO A 134 6.36 3.33 -19.69
C PRO A 134 7.57 3.90 -18.95
N ARG A 135 7.82 3.45 -17.71
CA ARG A 135 8.88 3.94 -16.84
C ARG A 135 10.22 3.22 -17.08
N TYR A 136 10.17 1.90 -17.25
CA TYR A 136 11.37 1.04 -17.29
C TYR A 136 11.59 0.33 -18.62
N GLY A 137 10.68 0.48 -19.56
CA GLY A 137 10.74 -0.14 -20.88
C GLY A 137 10.08 -1.52 -20.94
N PRO A 138 9.91 -2.07 -22.16
CA PRO A 138 9.17 -3.33 -22.39
C PRO A 138 9.84 -4.56 -21.75
N GLU A 139 11.14 -4.49 -21.45
CA GLU A 139 11.85 -5.57 -20.75
C GLU A 139 11.33 -5.81 -19.33
N TRP A 140 10.58 -4.84 -18.77
CA TRP A 140 9.99 -4.98 -17.45
C TRP A 140 8.95 -6.12 -17.37
N GLU A 141 8.27 -6.42 -18.46
CA GLU A 141 7.36 -7.57 -18.52
C GLU A 141 8.11 -8.90 -18.31
N LYS A 142 9.33 -9.03 -18.85
CA LYS A 142 10.18 -10.21 -18.62
C LYS A 142 10.59 -10.34 -17.17
N PHE A 143 10.82 -9.21 -16.49
CA PHE A 143 11.05 -9.22 -15.05
C PHE A 143 9.82 -9.75 -14.32
N LEU A 144 8.61 -9.32 -14.68
CA LEU A 144 7.38 -9.82 -14.08
C LEU A 144 7.19 -11.33 -14.30
N ASP A 145 7.59 -11.83 -15.47
CA ASP A 145 7.57 -13.27 -15.79
C ASP A 145 8.67 -14.07 -15.11
N SER A 146 9.71 -13.44 -14.58
CA SER A 146 10.82 -14.11 -13.87
C SER A 146 10.45 -14.63 -12.47
N GLY A 147 9.23 -14.37 -12.01
CA GLY A 147 8.68 -14.90 -10.76
C GLY A 147 8.91 -14.04 -9.52
N PRO A 148 8.81 -12.70 -9.60
CA PRO A 148 8.75 -11.89 -8.39
C PRO A 148 7.52 -12.26 -7.58
N VAL A 149 7.59 -12.07 -6.27
CA VAL A 149 6.43 -12.23 -5.39
C VAL A 149 5.79 -10.87 -5.12
N TYR A 150 4.48 -10.85 -5.11
CA TYR A 150 3.68 -9.68 -4.79
C TYR A 150 2.78 -9.96 -3.61
N ALA A 151 2.51 -8.93 -2.85
CA ALA A 151 1.56 -8.97 -1.74
C ALA A 151 0.68 -7.72 -1.73
N ARG A 152 -0.57 -7.91 -1.30
CA ARG A 152 -1.50 -6.86 -0.94
C ARG A 152 -1.45 -6.64 0.57
N ILE A 153 -1.50 -5.39 1.02
CA ILE A 153 -1.73 -5.09 2.43
C ILE A 153 -3.24 -5.11 2.70
N ASP A 154 -3.70 -6.16 3.35
CA ASP A 154 -5.05 -6.25 3.88
C ASP A 154 -5.13 -5.40 5.15
N ALA A 155 -5.68 -4.20 4.99
CA ALA A 155 -5.57 -3.14 5.98
C ALA A 155 -6.54 -3.34 7.14
N GLU A 156 -6.02 -3.36 8.35
CA GLU A 156 -6.79 -3.28 9.60
C GLU A 156 -7.08 -1.83 9.98
N ARG A 157 -6.12 -0.93 9.70
CA ARG A 157 -6.23 0.51 9.92
C ARG A 157 -5.54 1.27 8.80
N MET A 158 -6.11 2.41 8.42
CA MET A 158 -5.52 3.35 7.49
C MET A 158 -5.81 4.77 7.92
N PHE A 159 -4.80 5.62 7.84
CA PHE A 159 -4.88 7.04 8.17
C PHE A 159 -4.32 7.88 7.03
N THR A 160 -4.99 8.96 6.74
CA THR A 160 -4.56 9.93 5.74
C THR A 160 -4.27 11.27 6.41
N PHE A 161 -3.34 12.00 5.87
CA PHE A 161 -3.05 13.36 6.25
C PHE A 161 -2.79 14.16 4.99
N HIS A 162 -3.42 15.33 4.86
CA HIS A 162 -3.05 16.27 3.81
C HIS A 162 -3.06 17.71 4.32
N MET A 163 -2.22 18.53 3.72
CA MET A 163 -2.25 19.97 3.85
C MET A 163 -2.81 20.58 2.56
N GLN A 164 -3.63 21.61 2.72
CA GLN A 164 -4.17 22.40 1.59
C GLN A 164 -3.12 23.38 1.09
#